data_98e9b91b8bf05acb3a55f93af1ddbcc8
#
_entry.id   98e9b91b8bf05acb3a55f93af1ddbcc8
#
_cell.length_a   1.000
_cell.length_b   1.000
_cell.length_c   1.000
_cell.angle_alpha   90.00
_cell.angle_beta   90.00
_cell.angle_gamma   90.00
#
_symmetry.space_group_name_H-M   'P 1'
#
loop_
_entity.id
_entity.type
_entity.pdbx_description
1 polymer ?
#
loop_
_entity_poly.entity_id
_entity_poly.type
_entity_poly.pdbx_seq_one_letter_code
_entity_poly.pdbx_strand_id
1 'polypeptide(L)'
;MDQFIVSALKNRPKSFEEVIGQDSITHTLKNSLKTNQLPQALLFSGPRGVGKTSCARILAKQINNLESKNSEDFSFNIFELDAASNNSVEDIRKINEQVRIPPQIGKYKVYIIDEAHMLSNYAFNAFLKTLEEPPKHIIFILATTEKNKVLPTIPVSYTHLRAHETVL
;
A
#
# COMPACT_ATOMS: atom_id res chain seq x y z
N MET A 1 -13.50 -4.60 30.86
CA MET A 1 -13.54 -5.75 29.90
C MET A 1 -12.29 -5.69 29.07
N ASP A 2 -11.34 -6.56 29.34
CA ASP A 2 -10.15 -6.68 28.50
C ASP A 2 -10.56 -7.27 27.17
N GLN A 3 -10.44 -6.47 26.11
CA GLN A 3 -10.61 -6.97 24.75
C GLN A 3 -9.52 -8.01 24.49
N PHE A 4 -9.92 -9.24 24.25
CA PHE A 4 -9.01 -10.32 23.87
C PHE A 4 -8.41 -10.02 22.49
N ILE A 5 -7.27 -9.34 22.49
CA ILE A 5 -6.54 -9.05 21.25
C ILE A 5 -5.67 -10.26 20.94
N VAL A 6 -5.89 -10.88 19.80
CA VAL A 6 -5.06 -12.00 19.31
C VAL A 6 -3.59 -11.57 19.33
N SER A 7 -2.73 -12.40 19.91
CA SER A 7 -1.28 -12.13 20.08
C SER A 7 -0.59 -11.65 18.79
N ALA A 8 -0.97 -12.20 17.64
CA ALA A 8 -0.46 -11.79 16.33
C ALA A 8 -0.80 -10.34 15.94
N LEU A 9 -1.90 -9.78 16.45
CA LEU A 9 -2.27 -8.38 16.23
C LEU A 9 -1.57 -7.45 17.22
N LYS A 10 -1.35 -7.91 18.44
CA LYS A 10 -0.69 -7.13 19.49
C LYS A 10 0.80 -6.91 19.19
N ASN A 11 1.44 -7.85 18.52
CA ASN A 11 2.88 -7.86 18.23
C ASN A 11 3.21 -7.41 16.79
N ARG A 12 2.29 -6.74 16.08
CA ARG A 12 2.60 -6.19 14.76
C ARG A 12 3.63 -5.05 14.87
N PRO A 13 4.70 -5.07 14.05
CA PRO A 13 5.69 -4.01 14.06
C PRO A 13 5.05 -2.66 13.72
N LYS A 14 5.48 -1.61 14.42
CA LYS A 14 5.00 -0.24 14.27
C LYS A 14 6.01 0.67 13.57
N SER A 15 7.24 0.21 13.45
CA SER A 15 8.32 0.92 12.75
C SER A 15 9.12 -0.06 11.90
N PHE A 16 9.90 0.46 10.95
CA PHE A 16 10.78 -0.38 10.12
C PHE A 16 11.86 -1.08 10.93
N GLU A 17 12.29 -0.49 12.05
CA GLU A 17 13.27 -1.06 12.96
C GLU A 17 12.77 -2.34 13.66
N GLU A 18 11.46 -2.44 13.82
CA GLU A 18 10.82 -3.62 14.43
C GLU A 18 10.56 -4.75 13.42
N VAL A 19 10.74 -4.48 12.11
CA VAL A 19 10.56 -5.49 11.07
C VAL A 19 11.82 -6.35 10.98
N ILE A 20 11.71 -7.60 11.43
CA ILE A 20 12.82 -8.54 11.50
C ILE A 20 13.03 -9.24 10.16
N GLY A 21 14.29 -9.34 9.73
CA GLY A 21 14.70 -10.14 8.57
C GLY A 21 14.47 -9.47 7.21
N GLN A 22 14.10 -8.18 7.17
CA GLN A 22 13.80 -7.43 5.95
C GLN A 22 14.66 -6.15 5.80
N ASP A 23 15.90 -6.18 6.25
CA ASP A 23 16.76 -4.99 6.36
C ASP A 23 17.02 -4.31 5.02
N SER A 24 17.24 -5.07 3.95
CA SER A 24 17.47 -4.51 2.61
C SER A 24 16.26 -3.73 2.08
N ILE A 25 15.07 -4.24 2.33
CA ILE A 25 13.80 -3.67 1.88
C ILE A 25 13.48 -2.41 2.70
N THR A 26 13.59 -2.52 4.01
CA THR A 26 13.36 -1.38 4.90
C THR A 26 14.34 -0.24 4.62
N HIS A 27 15.59 -0.57 4.30
CA HIS A 27 16.59 0.43 3.89
C HIS A 27 16.21 1.10 2.57
N THR A 28 15.77 0.33 1.58
CA THR A 28 15.34 0.85 0.26
C THR A 28 14.14 1.79 0.42
N LEU A 29 13.14 1.38 1.20
CA LEU A 29 11.96 2.20 1.48
C LEU A 29 12.31 3.50 2.21
N LYS A 30 13.18 3.43 3.23
CA LYS A 30 13.68 4.62 3.93
C LYS A 30 14.41 5.58 3.00
N ASN A 31 15.23 5.06 2.08
CA ASN A 31 15.94 5.90 1.11
C ASN A 31 14.98 6.57 0.13
N SER A 32 13.99 5.83 -0.40
CA SER A 32 12.96 6.39 -1.29
C SER A 32 12.16 7.50 -0.61
N LEU A 33 11.87 7.33 0.67
CA LEU A 33 11.24 8.38 1.47
C LEU A 33 12.14 9.62 1.60
N LYS A 34 13.40 9.43 1.98
CA LYS A 34 14.36 10.56 2.16
C LYS A 34 14.62 11.33 0.88
N THR A 35 14.66 10.67 -0.27
CA THR A 35 14.91 11.29 -1.58
C THR A 35 13.64 11.83 -2.23
N ASN A 36 12.47 11.66 -1.59
CA ASN A 36 11.15 12.01 -2.13
C ASN A 36 10.88 11.39 -3.52
N GLN A 37 11.40 10.18 -3.75
CA GLN A 37 11.30 9.43 -5.00
C GLN A 37 10.43 8.18 -4.84
N LEU A 38 9.31 8.32 -4.12
CA LEU A 38 8.34 7.23 -4.02
C LEU A 38 7.53 7.13 -5.30
N PRO A 39 7.45 5.93 -5.91
CA PRO A 39 6.51 5.70 -7.00
C PRO A 39 5.07 5.78 -6.48
N GLN A 40 4.16 6.18 -7.35
CA GLN A 40 2.73 6.29 -7.00
C GLN A 40 2.04 4.93 -6.86
N ALA A 41 2.67 3.85 -7.29
CA ALA A 41 2.19 2.50 -7.09
C ALA A 41 3.34 1.58 -6.67
N LEU A 42 3.14 0.84 -5.60
CA LEU A 42 4.09 -0.12 -5.01
C LEU A 42 3.44 -1.50 -4.94
N LEU A 43 4.22 -2.54 -5.24
CA LEU A 43 3.79 -3.92 -5.07
C LEU A 43 4.64 -4.62 -4.02
N PHE A 44 4.02 -5.04 -2.94
CA PHE A 44 4.62 -5.88 -1.91
C PHE A 44 4.21 -7.33 -2.15
N SER A 45 5.15 -8.19 -2.48
CA SER A 45 4.89 -9.60 -2.72
C SER A 45 5.70 -10.50 -1.78
N GLY A 46 5.13 -11.63 -1.41
CA GLY A 46 5.80 -12.59 -0.54
C GLY A 46 4.81 -13.53 0.15
N PRO A 47 5.29 -14.59 0.81
CA PRO A 47 4.44 -15.54 1.50
C PRO A 47 3.65 -14.88 2.64
N ARG A 48 2.64 -15.59 3.15
CA ARG A 48 1.85 -15.14 4.29
C ARG A 48 2.71 -15.02 5.55
N GLY A 49 2.47 -14.01 6.36
CA GLY A 49 3.13 -13.84 7.66
C GLY A 49 4.51 -13.16 7.63
N VAL A 50 5.01 -12.73 6.46
CA VAL A 50 6.32 -12.06 6.36
C VAL A 50 6.29 -10.54 6.60
N GLY A 51 5.13 -9.98 6.89
CA GLY A 51 5.00 -8.57 7.28
C GLY A 51 4.63 -7.59 6.16
N LYS A 52 4.12 -8.06 5.01
CA LYS A 52 3.69 -7.19 3.88
C LYS A 52 2.76 -6.06 4.32
N THR A 53 1.67 -6.42 4.96
CA THR A 53 0.66 -5.45 5.43
C THR A 53 1.23 -4.53 6.51
N SER A 54 2.08 -5.06 7.40
CA SER A 54 2.75 -4.24 8.42
C SER A 54 3.70 -3.23 7.80
N CYS A 55 4.54 -3.63 6.83
CA CYS A 55 5.40 -2.72 6.08
C CYS A 55 4.60 -1.66 5.32
N ALA A 56 3.49 -2.07 4.68
CA ALA A 56 2.60 -1.14 3.98
C ALA A 56 2.04 -0.06 4.91
N ARG A 57 1.57 -0.45 6.09
CA ARG A 57 1.06 0.48 7.11
C ARG A 57 2.14 1.42 7.66
N ILE A 58 3.34 0.90 7.92
CA ILE A 58 4.48 1.70 8.38
C ILE A 58 4.83 2.74 7.31
N LEU A 59 4.96 2.32 6.06
CA LEU A 59 5.26 3.21 4.94
C LEU A 59 4.19 4.28 4.77
N ALA A 60 2.91 3.89 4.80
CA ALA A 60 1.79 4.81 4.68
C ALA A 60 1.81 5.91 5.76
N LYS A 61 2.13 5.55 6.99
CA LYS A 61 2.27 6.52 8.08
C LYS A 61 3.45 7.47 7.87
N GLN A 62 4.55 7.00 7.32
CA GLN A 62 5.75 7.81 7.14
C GLN A 62 5.66 8.75 5.93
N ILE A 63 4.89 8.42 4.91
CA ILE A 63 4.79 9.20 3.67
C ILE A 63 4.42 10.67 3.92
N ASN A 64 3.43 10.94 4.76
CA ASN A 64 3.03 12.32 5.07
C ASN A 64 3.87 12.97 6.18
N ASN A 65 4.54 12.17 7.03
CA ASN A 65 5.31 12.70 8.15
C ASN A 65 6.66 13.27 7.77
N LEU A 66 7.16 13.01 6.56
CA LEU A 66 8.47 13.51 6.10
C LEU A 66 8.56 15.02 5.98
N GLU A 67 7.46 15.67 5.62
CA GLU A 67 7.39 17.11 5.41
C GLU A 67 6.77 17.85 6.60
N SER A 68 6.21 17.13 7.56
CA SER A 68 5.58 17.70 8.75
C SER A 68 6.63 17.99 9.82
N LYS A 69 6.76 19.26 10.20
CA LYS A 69 7.61 19.70 11.33
C LYS A 69 6.96 19.40 12.69
N ASN A 70 5.69 19.05 12.69
CA ASN A 70 4.90 18.71 13.86
C ASN A 70 4.45 17.25 13.73
N SER A 71 4.32 16.53 14.84
CA SER A 71 3.79 15.17 14.88
C SER A 71 2.26 15.16 14.64
N GLU A 72 1.85 15.57 13.44
CA GLU A 72 0.45 15.53 13.04
C GLU A 72 0.04 14.09 12.73
N ASP A 73 -1.19 13.74 13.11
CA ASP A 73 -1.75 12.43 12.79
C ASP A 73 -2.42 12.48 11.41
N PHE A 74 -1.79 11.83 10.43
CA PHE A 74 -2.32 11.68 9.07
C PHE A 74 -3.04 10.35 8.84
N SER A 75 -3.44 9.65 9.90
CA SER A 75 -4.10 8.35 9.79
C SER A 75 -5.39 8.37 8.96
N PHE A 76 -6.09 9.52 8.95
CA PHE A 76 -7.28 9.73 8.10
C PHE A 76 -6.99 9.82 6.59
N ASN A 77 -5.73 9.96 6.20
CA ASN A 77 -5.29 9.88 4.80
C ASN A 77 -4.91 8.45 4.37
N ILE A 78 -5.00 7.46 5.26
CA ILE A 78 -4.66 6.08 4.99
C ILE A 78 -5.95 5.28 4.88
N PHE A 79 -6.16 4.68 3.71
CA PHE A 79 -7.31 3.85 3.39
C PHE A 79 -6.85 2.43 3.14
N GLU A 80 -7.42 1.48 3.84
CA GLU A 80 -7.07 0.08 3.71
C GLU A 80 -8.27 -0.72 3.21
N LEU A 81 -8.07 -1.49 2.15
CA LEU A 81 -9.03 -2.41 1.58
C LEU A 81 -8.47 -3.82 1.62
N ASP A 82 -9.20 -4.75 2.22
CA ASP A 82 -8.93 -6.17 2.09
C ASP A 82 -9.69 -6.71 0.87
N ALA A 83 -8.96 -7.05 -0.19
CA ALA A 83 -9.55 -7.56 -1.42
C ALA A 83 -10.15 -8.96 -1.26
N ALA A 84 -9.82 -9.70 -0.20
CA ALA A 84 -10.51 -10.95 0.11
C ALA A 84 -11.99 -10.73 0.48
N SER A 85 -12.31 -9.60 1.10
CA SER A 85 -13.68 -9.24 1.50
C SER A 85 -14.34 -8.23 0.55
N ASN A 86 -13.55 -7.40 -0.15
CA ASN A 86 -14.02 -6.31 -1.01
C ASN A 86 -13.41 -6.46 -2.41
N ASN A 87 -13.89 -7.43 -3.18
CA ASN A 87 -13.31 -7.84 -4.46
C ASN A 87 -14.17 -7.49 -5.68
N SER A 88 -15.27 -6.77 -5.48
CA SER A 88 -16.22 -6.44 -6.53
C SER A 88 -15.80 -5.19 -7.33
N VAL A 89 -16.37 -5.07 -8.54
CA VAL A 89 -16.23 -3.85 -9.36
C VAL A 89 -16.75 -2.63 -8.63
N GLU A 90 -17.81 -2.78 -7.85
CA GLU A 90 -18.45 -1.70 -7.09
C GLU A 90 -17.54 -1.14 -6.00
N ASP A 91 -16.79 -2.01 -5.32
CA ASP A 91 -15.80 -1.60 -4.32
C ASP A 91 -14.67 -0.77 -4.97
N ILE A 92 -14.21 -1.19 -6.14
CA ILE A 92 -13.19 -0.46 -6.91
C ILE A 92 -13.72 0.87 -7.47
N ARG A 93 -14.98 0.92 -7.90
CA ARG A 93 -15.60 2.19 -8.34
C ARG A 93 -15.61 3.23 -7.24
N LYS A 94 -15.94 2.84 -6.01
CA LYS A 94 -15.87 3.73 -4.84
C LYS A 94 -14.46 4.28 -4.63
N ILE A 95 -13.44 3.43 -4.75
CA ILE A 95 -12.03 3.87 -4.68
C ILE A 95 -11.74 4.87 -5.80
N ASN A 96 -12.11 4.56 -7.04
CA ASN A 96 -11.86 5.42 -8.20
C ASN A 96 -12.52 6.80 -8.08
N GLU A 97 -13.63 6.90 -7.38
CA GLU A 97 -14.27 8.17 -7.05
C GLU A 97 -13.53 8.92 -5.95
N GLN A 98 -13.15 8.22 -4.88
CA GLN A 98 -12.47 8.81 -3.72
C GLN A 98 -11.06 9.30 -4.03
N VAL A 99 -10.33 8.66 -4.94
CA VAL A 99 -8.96 9.06 -5.33
C VAL A 99 -8.94 10.41 -6.06
N ARG A 100 -10.03 10.83 -6.65
CA ARG A 100 -10.13 12.13 -7.33
C ARG A 100 -10.15 13.31 -6.36
N ILE A 101 -10.52 13.06 -5.13
CA ILE A 101 -10.62 14.08 -4.09
C ILE A 101 -9.28 14.22 -3.38
N PRO A 102 -8.59 15.38 -3.47
CA PRO A 102 -7.32 15.57 -2.80
C PRO A 102 -7.47 15.54 -1.27
N PRO A 103 -6.39 15.28 -0.53
CA PRO A 103 -6.41 15.34 0.92
C PRO A 103 -6.66 16.78 1.40
N GLN A 104 -7.39 16.94 2.50
CA GLN A 104 -7.61 18.23 3.12
C GLN A 104 -6.37 18.72 3.86
N ILE A 105 -5.64 17.82 4.47
CA ILE A 105 -4.40 18.06 5.20
C ILE A 105 -3.37 17.02 4.75
N GLY A 106 -2.10 17.38 4.69
CA GLY A 106 -1.04 16.52 4.18
C GLY A 106 -0.94 16.52 2.66
N LYS A 107 0.06 15.85 2.14
CA LYS A 107 0.38 15.83 0.70
C LYS A 107 -0.26 14.67 -0.03
N TYR A 108 -0.34 13.53 0.61
CA TYR A 108 -0.76 12.28 -0.02
C TYR A 108 -1.93 11.61 0.69
N LYS A 109 -2.79 10.96 -0.10
CA LYS A 109 -3.66 9.88 0.34
C LYS A 109 -3.02 8.55 -0.05
N VAL A 110 -2.98 7.61 0.86
CA VAL A 110 -2.38 6.28 0.65
C VAL A 110 -3.47 5.22 0.69
N TYR A 111 -3.56 4.45 -0.36
CA TYR A 111 -4.48 3.31 -0.47
C TYR A 111 -3.70 2.01 -0.38
N ILE A 112 -3.96 1.22 0.65
CA ILE A 112 -3.40 -0.12 0.85
C ILE A 112 -4.44 -1.12 0.38
N ILE A 113 -4.12 -1.91 -0.64
CA ILE A 113 -4.95 -3.00 -1.14
C ILE A 113 -4.30 -4.31 -0.72
N ASP A 114 -4.80 -4.90 0.36
CA ASP A 114 -4.28 -6.18 0.86
C ASP A 114 -4.92 -7.34 0.11
N GLU A 115 -4.18 -8.42 -0.06
CA GLU A 115 -4.54 -9.61 -0.84
C GLU A 115 -5.02 -9.26 -2.26
N ALA A 116 -4.32 -8.36 -2.94
CA ALA A 116 -4.73 -7.77 -4.23
C ALA A 116 -5.05 -8.82 -5.32
N HIS A 117 -4.48 -10.04 -5.23
CA HIS A 117 -4.79 -11.15 -6.14
C HIS A 117 -6.21 -11.70 -5.99
N MET A 118 -6.92 -11.33 -4.92
CA MET A 118 -8.31 -11.73 -4.68
C MET A 118 -9.33 -10.83 -5.38
N LEU A 119 -8.91 -9.70 -5.97
CA LEU A 119 -9.80 -8.89 -6.81
C LEU A 119 -10.31 -9.72 -8.00
N SER A 120 -11.59 -9.59 -8.32
CA SER A 120 -12.13 -10.19 -9.55
C SER A 120 -11.43 -9.59 -10.78
N ASN A 121 -11.40 -10.32 -11.91
CA ASN A 121 -10.81 -9.80 -13.14
C ASN A 121 -11.46 -8.48 -13.59
N TYR A 122 -12.78 -8.36 -13.44
CA TYR A 122 -13.51 -7.13 -13.76
C TYR A 122 -13.14 -5.98 -12.81
N ALA A 123 -13.03 -6.25 -11.51
CA ALA A 123 -12.60 -5.26 -10.54
C ALA A 123 -11.16 -4.79 -10.81
N PHE A 124 -10.26 -5.72 -11.08
CA PHE A 124 -8.88 -5.40 -11.40
C PHE A 124 -8.77 -4.53 -12.67
N ASN A 125 -9.49 -4.90 -13.73
CA ASN A 125 -9.54 -4.11 -14.98
C ASN A 125 -10.10 -2.71 -14.75
N ALA A 126 -11.13 -2.57 -13.93
CA ALA A 126 -11.67 -1.25 -13.55
C ALA A 126 -10.64 -0.40 -12.76
N PHE A 127 -9.73 -1.06 -12.05
CA PHE A 127 -8.68 -0.40 -11.27
C PHE A 127 -7.45 -0.01 -12.10
N LEU A 128 -7.15 -0.75 -13.17
CA LEU A 128 -5.96 -0.56 -14.00
C LEU A 128 -5.80 0.87 -14.50
N LYS A 129 -6.88 1.49 -14.97
CA LYS A 129 -6.84 2.86 -15.48
C LYS A 129 -6.37 3.86 -14.40
N THR A 130 -6.84 3.68 -13.17
CA THR A 130 -6.45 4.53 -12.05
C THR A 130 -5.01 4.24 -11.61
N LEU A 131 -4.57 2.99 -11.71
CA LEU A 131 -3.17 2.60 -11.44
C LEU A 131 -2.22 3.14 -12.52
N GLU A 132 -2.65 3.23 -13.78
CA GLU A 132 -1.84 3.74 -14.90
C GLU A 132 -1.59 5.24 -14.81
N GLU A 133 -2.61 5.99 -14.46
CA GLU A 133 -2.58 7.44 -14.37
C GLU A 133 -3.14 7.91 -13.02
N PRO A 134 -2.46 7.59 -11.91
CA PRO A 134 -2.92 7.99 -10.60
C PRO A 134 -2.83 9.52 -10.44
N PRO A 135 -3.79 10.16 -9.76
CA PRO A 135 -3.66 11.56 -9.37
C PRO A 135 -2.37 11.79 -8.56
N LYS A 136 -1.75 12.95 -8.70
CA LYS A 136 -0.45 13.27 -8.07
C LYS A 136 -0.44 13.14 -6.54
N HIS A 137 -1.59 13.29 -5.90
CA HIS A 137 -1.76 13.18 -4.45
C HIS A 137 -2.05 11.76 -3.96
N ILE A 138 -2.01 10.75 -4.84
CA ILE A 138 -2.32 9.36 -4.52
C ILE A 138 -1.08 8.49 -4.55
N ILE A 139 -0.96 7.60 -3.57
CA ILE A 139 -0.01 6.49 -3.55
C ILE A 139 -0.79 5.20 -3.29
N PHE A 140 -0.60 4.21 -4.16
CA PHE A 140 -1.14 2.87 -4.00
C PHE A 140 -0.08 1.91 -3.49
N ILE A 141 -0.44 1.09 -2.51
CA ILE A 141 0.39 -0.02 -2.03
C ILE A 141 -0.43 -1.30 -2.17
N LEU A 142 -0.04 -2.15 -3.10
CA LEU A 142 -0.65 -3.45 -3.31
C LEU A 142 0.14 -4.50 -2.56
N ALA A 143 -0.52 -5.32 -1.76
CA ALA A 143 0.09 -6.45 -1.08
C ALA A 143 -0.51 -7.76 -1.61
N THR A 144 0.33 -8.75 -1.90
CA THR A 144 -0.12 -10.03 -2.44
C THR A 144 0.78 -11.18 -2.03
N THR A 145 0.21 -12.36 -1.86
CA THR A 145 0.96 -13.64 -1.77
C THR A 145 1.21 -14.26 -3.14
N GLU A 146 0.53 -13.78 -4.20
CA GLU A 146 0.53 -14.36 -5.53
C GLU A 146 0.84 -13.31 -6.60
N LYS A 147 2.10 -12.86 -6.64
CA LYS A 147 2.53 -11.83 -7.60
C LYS A 147 2.23 -12.18 -9.05
N ASN A 148 2.31 -13.46 -9.41
CA ASN A 148 2.07 -13.94 -10.77
C ASN A 148 0.62 -13.75 -11.23
N LYS A 149 -0.33 -13.61 -10.31
CA LYS A 149 -1.72 -13.27 -10.63
C LYS A 149 -1.94 -11.77 -10.84
N VAL A 150 -1.12 -10.95 -10.21
CA VAL A 150 -1.22 -9.47 -10.27
C VAL A 150 -0.42 -8.92 -11.45
N LEU A 151 0.84 -9.34 -11.60
CA LEU A 151 1.77 -8.80 -12.62
C LEU A 151 1.31 -8.95 -14.06
N PRO A 152 0.70 -10.07 -14.53
CA PRO A 152 0.29 -10.21 -15.93
C PRO A 152 -0.83 -9.25 -16.34
N THR A 153 -1.59 -8.76 -15.39
CA THR A 153 -2.70 -7.83 -15.61
C THR A 153 -2.26 -6.36 -15.58
N ILE A 154 -1.03 -6.09 -15.08
CA ILE A 154 -0.46 -4.75 -15.08
C ILE A 154 0.18 -4.48 -16.46
N PRO A 155 -0.22 -3.42 -17.18
CA PRO A 155 0.35 -3.09 -18.48
C PRO A 155 1.87 -2.89 -18.44
N VAL A 156 2.54 -3.06 -19.60
CA VAL A 156 4.00 -2.94 -19.75
C VAL A 156 4.52 -1.56 -19.31
N SER A 157 3.71 -0.51 -19.36
CA SER A 157 4.02 0.81 -18.80
C SER A 157 4.40 0.80 -17.32
N TYR A 158 3.98 -0.25 -16.57
CA TYR A 158 4.37 -0.51 -15.19
C TYR A 158 5.67 -1.32 -15.02
N THR A 159 6.49 -1.45 -16.04
CA THR A 159 7.86 -1.97 -15.88
C THR A 159 8.65 -1.20 -14.81
N HIS A 160 8.25 0.03 -14.50
CA HIS A 160 8.75 0.78 -13.36
C HIS A 160 8.37 0.14 -12.01
N LEU A 161 7.23 -0.51 -11.90
CA LEU A 161 6.84 -1.24 -10.68
C LEU A 161 7.72 -2.46 -10.42
N ARG A 162 8.25 -3.10 -11.47
CA ARG A 162 9.22 -4.20 -11.30
C ARG A 162 10.51 -3.75 -10.61
N ALA A 163 10.96 -2.52 -10.86
CA ALA A 163 12.12 -1.94 -10.19
C ALA A 163 11.83 -1.60 -8.71
N HIS A 164 10.57 -1.48 -8.34
CA HIS A 164 10.10 -1.17 -7.00
C HIS A 164 9.29 -2.30 -6.38
N GLU A 165 9.28 -3.47 -7.02
CA GLU A 165 8.73 -4.68 -6.44
C GLU A 165 9.56 -5.07 -5.23
N THR A 166 8.91 -5.07 -4.08
CA THR A 166 9.52 -5.50 -2.84
C THR A 166 9.10 -6.93 -2.56
N VAL A 167 10.02 -7.86 -2.71
CA VAL A 167 9.83 -9.26 -2.32
C VAL A 167 10.18 -9.39 -0.85
N LEU A 168 9.16 -9.67 -0.06
CA LEU A 168 9.29 -9.88 1.39
C LEU A 168 9.44 -11.35 1.73
#